data_ae4990c2161ae32a85888c4bbe10753e
#
_entry.id   ae4990c2161ae32a85888c4bbe10753e
#
_cell.length_a   1.000
_cell.length_b   1.000
_cell.length_c   1.000
_cell.angle_alpha   90.00
_cell.angle_beta   90.00
_cell.angle_gamma   90.00
#
_symmetry.space_group_name_H-M   'P 1'
#
loop_
_entity.id
_entity.type
_entity.pdbx_description
1 polymer ?
#
loop_
_entity_poly.entity_id
_entity_poly.type
_entity_poly.pdbx_seq_one_letter_code
_entity_poly.pdbx_strand_id
1 'polypeptide(L)'
;MTGRIERGISAVAASPSVVSIGFFDGVHRGHQAIITQAVRRASHHQVRSVVVTFDRHPMEVVAPGSQPWLLQTLARRVQTLAEHVDLVVVLPFDDDLRHLTAEAFVEYVLLGPLQAEAVVVGRNFRFGHRASGDLDTLTDLGKAHGFVAEGVDLLADDDGSAISSTEIRAAIGAGDVARAAELLGRPHAVDGIVVRGDQRGHDLGFPTANLQIDPRVAVPAPGVYATVFHHPDGRALPAASSVGTNPTFGGQELRVEAFLLDVDEDLYGLEACLDFRARVRDEVRYESVDDLLVQMRDDVRIVRRLLEA
;
A
#
# COMPACT_ATOMS: atom_id res chain seq x y z
N MET A 1 3.18 -8.03 -18.64
CA MET A 1 4.24 -7.00 -18.77
C MET A 1 3.94 -5.94 -17.73
N THR A 2 4.92 -5.54 -16.93
CA THR A 2 4.75 -4.48 -15.93
C THR A 2 4.74 -3.13 -16.65
N GLY A 3 3.75 -2.28 -16.35
CA GLY A 3 3.62 -0.96 -16.95
C GLY A 3 4.79 -0.03 -16.63
N ARG A 4 4.95 1.02 -17.42
CA ARG A 4 5.99 2.05 -17.20
C ARG A 4 5.59 2.96 -16.04
N ILE A 5 6.59 3.51 -15.35
CA ILE A 5 6.40 4.48 -14.28
C ILE A 5 7.12 5.76 -14.68
N GLU A 6 6.38 6.87 -14.72
CA GLU A 6 6.91 8.20 -15.03
C GLU A 6 6.66 9.17 -13.86
N ARG A 7 7.63 10.02 -13.59
CA ARG A 7 7.56 11.04 -12.53
C ARG A 7 7.37 12.43 -13.16
N GLY A 8 6.22 13.04 -12.85
CA GLY A 8 5.79 14.30 -13.45
C GLY A 8 5.13 14.11 -14.82
N ILE A 9 4.16 14.98 -15.12
CA ILE A 9 3.40 14.91 -16.37
C ILE A 9 4.25 15.25 -17.61
N SER A 10 5.27 16.08 -17.44
CA SER A 10 6.17 16.51 -18.53
C SER A 10 7.07 15.37 -19.06
N ALA A 11 7.26 14.30 -18.30
CA ALA A 11 8.03 13.13 -18.74
C ALA A 11 7.21 12.21 -19.67
N VAL A 12 5.89 12.42 -19.75
CA VAL A 12 4.97 11.54 -20.48
C VAL A 12 4.93 11.92 -21.97
N ALA A 13 5.20 10.92 -22.83
CA ALA A 13 5.00 11.09 -24.27
C ALA A 13 3.51 11.23 -24.59
N ALA A 14 3.15 12.20 -25.44
CA ALA A 14 1.78 12.45 -25.83
C ALA A 14 1.18 11.28 -26.60
N SER A 15 0.05 10.76 -26.13
CA SER A 15 -0.67 9.65 -26.75
C SER A 15 -2.07 9.52 -26.17
N PRO A 16 -3.08 9.12 -26.96
CA PRO A 16 -4.41 8.82 -26.44
C PRO A 16 -4.41 7.80 -25.32
N SER A 17 -5.29 8.01 -24.34
CA SER A 17 -5.36 7.15 -23.16
C SER A 17 -6.73 7.09 -22.51
N VAL A 18 -6.97 6.04 -21.73
CA VAL A 18 -8.00 6.00 -20.68
C VAL A 18 -7.31 6.16 -19.35
N VAL A 19 -7.75 7.14 -18.57
CA VAL A 19 -7.07 7.59 -17.35
C VAL A 19 -7.90 7.24 -16.12
N SER A 20 -7.27 6.71 -15.09
CA SER A 20 -7.82 6.65 -13.74
C SER A 20 -6.97 7.51 -12.80
N ILE A 21 -7.62 8.25 -11.89
CA ILE A 21 -6.94 9.21 -11.01
C ILE A 21 -7.29 8.92 -9.57
N GLY A 22 -6.28 8.87 -8.70
CA GLY A 22 -6.48 8.69 -7.27
C GLY A 22 -5.17 8.56 -6.51
N PHE A 23 -5.23 8.68 -5.20
CA PHE A 23 -4.07 8.39 -4.36
C PHE A 23 -3.76 6.88 -4.32
N PHE A 24 -4.80 6.04 -4.38
CA PHE A 24 -4.73 4.58 -4.46
C PHE A 24 -3.95 3.92 -3.32
N ASP A 25 -4.05 4.44 -2.10
CA ASP A 25 -3.37 3.87 -0.96
C ASP A 25 -3.80 2.43 -0.68
N GLY A 26 -2.84 1.52 -0.68
CA GLY A 26 -3.06 0.09 -0.53
C GLY A 26 -3.49 -0.63 -1.81
N VAL A 27 -3.87 0.06 -2.88
CA VAL A 27 -4.39 -0.55 -4.14
C VAL A 27 -5.37 -1.69 -3.83
N HIS A 28 -6.34 -1.44 -2.94
CA HIS A 28 -7.32 -2.40 -2.44
C HIS A 28 -8.35 -2.81 -3.51
N ARG A 29 -9.15 -3.83 -3.26
CA ARG A 29 -10.14 -4.38 -4.20
C ARG A 29 -11.04 -3.30 -4.83
N GLY A 30 -11.46 -2.28 -4.06
CA GLY A 30 -12.21 -1.14 -4.60
C GLY A 30 -11.41 -0.33 -5.62
N HIS A 31 -10.11 -0.08 -5.39
CA HIS A 31 -9.22 0.55 -6.35
C HIS A 31 -9.01 -0.32 -7.59
N GLN A 32 -8.80 -1.63 -7.39
CA GLN A 32 -8.61 -2.58 -8.48
C GLN A 32 -9.84 -2.65 -9.40
N ALA A 33 -11.06 -2.52 -8.86
CA ALA A 33 -12.28 -2.47 -9.66
C ALA A 33 -12.31 -1.24 -10.60
N ILE A 34 -11.94 -0.06 -10.10
CA ILE A 34 -11.83 1.18 -10.90
C ILE A 34 -10.78 1.02 -11.99
N ILE A 35 -9.59 0.54 -11.62
CA ILE A 35 -8.47 0.33 -12.56
C ILE A 35 -8.84 -0.70 -13.63
N THR A 36 -9.47 -1.81 -13.24
CA THR A 36 -9.94 -2.84 -14.18
C THR A 36 -10.92 -2.27 -15.20
N GLN A 37 -11.83 -1.40 -14.77
CA GLN A 37 -12.77 -0.75 -15.68
C GLN A 37 -12.04 0.19 -16.66
N ALA A 38 -11.05 0.94 -16.17
CA ALA A 38 -10.22 1.81 -17.02
C ALA A 38 -9.44 0.98 -18.07
N VAL A 39 -8.84 -0.14 -17.66
CA VAL A 39 -8.10 -1.05 -18.56
C VAL A 39 -9.00 -1.68 -19.62
N ARG A 40 -10.20 -2.14 -19.24
CA ARG A 40 -11.18 -2.68 -20.19
C ARG A 40 -11.59 -1.64 -21.22
N ARG A 41 -11.81 -0.41 -20.79
CA ARG A 41 -12.16 0.69 -21.66
C ARG A 41 -11.01 1.07 -22.60
N ALA A 42 -9.77 1.13 -22.09
CA ALA A 42 -8.57 1.37 -22.89
C ALA A 42 -8.40 0.31 -23.99
N SER A 43 -8.58 -0.95 -23.64
CA SER A 43 -8.54 -2.06 -24.60
C SER A 43 -9.61 -1.94 -25.68
N HIS A 44 -10.84 -1.55 -25.33
CA HIS A 44 -11.92 -1.34 -26.29
C HIS A 44 -11.62 -0.20 -27.27
N HIS A 45 -11.01 0.89 -26.79
CA HIS A 45 -10.63 2.04 -27.62
C HIS A 45 -9.27 1.85 -28.32
N GLN A 46 -8.54 0.77 -28.04
CA GLN A 46 -7.19 0.49 -28.54
C GLN A 46 -6.18 1.60 -28.19
N VAL A 47 -6.32 2.18 -27.01
CA VAL A 47 -5.43 3.20 -26.44
C VAL A 47 -4.78 2.67 -25.16
N ARG A 48 -3.77 3.38 -24.64
CA ARG A 48 -3.10 2.98 -23.39
C ARG A 48 -3.97 3.22 -22.16
N SER A 49 -3.83 2.33 -21.17
CA SER A 49 -4.39 2.50 -19.83
C SER A 49 -3.41 3.25 -18.94
N VAL A 50 -3.88 4.30 -18.24
CA VAL A 50 -3.03 5.15 -17.41
C VAL A 50 -3.63 5.30 -16.02
N VAL A 51 -2.79 5.16 -15.00
CA VAL A 51 -3.11 5.59 -13.64
C VAL A 51 -2.31 6.84 -13.32
N VAL A 52 -2.99 7.88 -12.86
CA VAL A 52 -2.37 9.07 -12.26
C VAL A 52 -2.48 8.98 -10.76
N THR A 53 -1.35 9.01 -10.06
CA THR A 53 -1.27 9.04 -8.59
C THR A 53 -0.32 10.15 -8.12
N PHE A 54 -0.14 10.28 -6.80
CA PHE A 54 0.61 11.38 -6.21
C PHE A 54 1.79 10.86 -5.39
N ASP A 55 2.86 11.65 -5.29
CA ASP A 55 4.08 11.29 -4.57
C ASP A 55 3.85 11.18 -3.04
N ARG A 56 2.93 11.96 -2.49
CA ARG A 56 2.57 12.00 -1.08
C ARG A 56 1.06 12.08 -0.88
N HIS A 57 0.59 11.79 0.35
CA HIS A 57 -0.82 11.90 0.67
C HIS A 57 -1.27 13.37 0.61
N PRO A 58 -2.39 13.70 -0.08
CA PRO A 58 -2.86 15.08 -0.19
C PRO A 58 -2.98 15.80 1.16
N MET A 59 -3.38 15.10 2.23
CA MET A 59 -3.49 15.67 3.57
C MET A 59 -2.14 16.09 4.17
N GLU A 60 -1.00 15.58 3.70
CA GLU A 60 0.33 16.04 4.13
C GLU A 60 0.56 17.52 3.77
N VAL A 61 -0.05 17.97 2.68
CA VAL A 61 0.07 19.35 2.18
C VAL A 61 -1.12 20.21 2.61
N VAL A 62 -2.34 19.65 2.58
CA VAL A 62 -3.58 20.40 2.88
C VAL A 62 -3.75 20.65 4.38
N ALA A 63 -3.41 19.67 5.23
CA ALA A 63 -3.51 19.73 6.68
C ALA A 63 -2.36 18.93 7.32
N PRO A 64 -1.14 19.48 7.35
CA PRO A 64 0.04 18.80 7.87
C PRO A 64 -0.18 18.24 9.28
N GLY A 65 0.21 16.98 9.48
CA GLY A 65 0.02 16.26 10.74
C GLY A 65 -1.32 15.52 10.89
N SER A 66 -2.26 15.69 9.94
CA SER A 66 -3.56 14.97 9.93
C SER A 66 -3.62 13.82 8.92
N GLN A 67 -2.53 13.58 8.20
CA GLN A 67 -2.47 12.47 7.24
C GLN A 67 -2.60 11.12 7.95
N PRO A 68 -3.34 10.17 7.39
CA PRO A 68 -3.41 8.82 7.94
C PRO A 68 -2.11 8.06 7.70
N TRP A 69 -1.89 6.97 8.47
CA TRP A 69 -0.84 6.01 8.17
C TRP A 69 -1.02 5.47 6.74
N LEU A 70 0.07 5.36 6.00
CA LEU A 70 0.05 4.81 4.65
C LEU A 70 -0.10 3.28 4.70
N LEU A 71 -0.86 2.70 3.79
CA LEU A 71 -0.94 1.25 3.63
C LEU A 71 0.26 0.68 2.86
N GLN A 72 0.92 1.52 2.07
CA GLN A 72 2.09 1.17 1.28
C GLN A 72 3.04 2.37 1.15
N THR A 73 4.34 2.10 1.04
CA THR A 73 5.30 3.09 0.58
C THR A 73 4.97 3.54 -0.85
N LEU A 74 5.45 4.72 -1.26
CA LEU A 74 5.29 5.18 -2.65
C LEU A 74 5.86 4.16 -3.64
N ALA A 75 7.05 3.61 -3.36
CA ALA A 75 7.71 2.65 -4.24
C ALA A 75 6.83 1.40 -4.46
N ARG A 76 6.32 0.81 -3.39
CA ARG A 76 5.43 -0.36 -3.49
C ARG A 76 4.11 -0.02 -4.18
N ARG A 77 3.50 1.12 -3.85
CA ARG A 77 2.24 1.53 -4.46
C ARG A 77 2.34 1.66 -5.97
N VAL A 78 3.39 2.33 -6.48
CA VAL A 78 3.56 2.49 -7.92
C VAL A 78 3.90 1.19 -8.63
N GLN A 79 4.66 0.29 -7.98
CA GLN A 79 4.90 -1.06 -8.51
C GLN A 79 3.61 -1.86 -8.61
N THR A 80 2.80 -1.89 -7.52
CA THR A 80 1.50 -2.57 -7.53
C THR A 80 0.56 -2.01 -8.59
N LEU A 81 0.52 -0.70 -8.78
CA LEU A 81 -0.28 -0.07 -9.85
C LEU A 81 0.21 -0.46 -11.24
N ALA A 82 1.54 -0.51 -11.44
CA ALA A 82 2.14 -0.86 -12.73
C ALA A 82 1.89 -2.32 -13.15
N GLU A 83 1.51 -3.20 -12.23
CA GLU A 83 1.07 -4.57 -12.57
C GLU A 83 -0.28 -4.59 -13.30
N HIS A 84 -1.07 -3.52 -13.19
CA HIS A 84 -2.44 -3.47 -13.72
C HIS A 84 -2.61 -2.62 -14.97
N VAL A 85 -1.71 -1.66 -15.27
CA VAL A 85 -1.87 -0.67 -16.35
C VAL A 85 -0.61 -0.53 -17.20
N ASP A 86 -0.73 0.10 -18.36
CA ASP A 86 0.42 0.34 -19.25
C ASP A 86 1.34 1.44 -18.75
N LEU A 87 0.79 2.43 -18.02
CA LEU A 87 1.54 3.58 -17.52
C LEU A 87 1.02 4.04 -16.15
N VAL A 88 1.94 4.24 -15.21
CA VAL A 88 1.68 4.96 -13.95
C VAL A 88 2.38 6.31 -14.00
N VAL A 89 1.63 7.38 -13.80
CA VAL A 89 2.16 8.75 -13.70
C VAL A 89 2.10 9.20 -12.25
N VAL A 90 3.24 9.54 -11.68
CA VAL A 90 3.35 10.06 -10.31
C VAL A 90 3.50 11.57 -10.38
N LEU A 91 2.47 12.30 -9.96
CA LEU A 91 2.52 13.76 -9.86
C LEU A 91 3.03 14.21 -8.49
N PRO A 92 3.84 15.25 -8.40
CA PRO A 92 4.12 15.90 -7.13
C PRO A 92 2.83 16.54 -6.61
N PHE A 93 2.43 16.22 -5.37
CA PHE A 93 1.32 16.91 -4.73
C PHE A 93 1.88 18.06 -3.90
N ASP A 94 2.11 19.17 -4.56
CA ASP A 94 2.69 20.40 -4.01
C ASP A 94 1.69 21.57 -4.01
N ASP A 95 2.17 22.76 -3.67
CA ASP A 95 1.37 23.97 -3.64
C ASP A 95 0.85 24.35 -5.03
N ASP A 96 1.59 24.10 -6.09
CA ASP A 96 1.17 24.42 -7.45
C ASP A 96 -0.01 23.52 -7.86
N LEU A 97 0.11 22.21 -7.66
CA LEU A 97 -0.95 21.27 -8.02
C LEU A 97 -2.22 21.47 -7.18
N ARG A 98 -2.11 21.69 -5.85
CA ARG A 98 -3.28 21.84 -4.98
C ARG A 98 -4.08 23.12 -5.22
N HIS A 99 -3.49 24.13 -5.87
CA HIS A 99 -4.15 25.40 -6.19
C HIS A 99 -4.77 25.41 -7.59
N LEU A 100 -4.58 24.37 -8.40
CA LEU A 100 -5.24 24.28 -9.70
C LEU A 100 -6.76 24.20 -9.51
N THR A 101 -7.50 25.00 -10.27
CA THR A 101 -8.96 24.82 -10.38
C THR A 101 -9.27 23.47 -11.03
N ALA A 102 -10.52 23.02 -10.98
CA ALA A 102 -10.92 21.79 -11.64
C ALA A 102 -10.62 21.82 -13.15
N GLU A 103 -10.88 22.93 -13.81
CA GLU A 103 -10.60 23.16 -15.23
C GLU A 103 -9.10 23.11 -15.51
N ALA A 104 -8.29 23.86 -14.75
CA ALA A 104 -6.85 23.90 -14.93
C ALA A 104 -6.20 22.52 -14.69
N PHE A 105 -6.72 21.75 -13.73
CA PHE A 105 -6.27 20.37 -13.51
C PHE A 105 -6.58 19.46 -14.70
N VAL A 106 -7.78 19.55 -15.27
CA VAL A 106 -8.19 18.80 -16.48
C VAL A 106 -7.28 19.17 -17.66
N GLU A 107 -7.08 20.45 -17.90
CA GLU A 107 -6.20 20.92 -18.99
C GLU A 107 -4.77 20.43 -18.82
N TYR A 108 -4.20 20.60 -17.63
CA TYR A 108 -2.81 20.25 -17.35
C TYR A 108 -2.55 18.74 -17.35
N VAL A 109 -3.44 17.96 -16.72
CA VAL A 109 -3.21 16.52 -16.51
C VAL A 109 -3.82 15.68 -17.64
N LEU A 110 -5.07 15.96 -18.02
CA LEU A 110 -5.83 15.05 -18.87
C LEU A 110 -5.70 15.37 -20.36
N LEU A 111 -5.75 16.65 -20.73
CA LEU A 111 -5.78 17.06 -22.14
C LEU A 111 -4.39 17.19 -22.76
N GLY A 112 -3.36 17.44 -21.94
CA GLY A 112 -1.98 17.57 -22.38
C GLY A 112 -1.39 16.22 -22.87
N PRO A 113 -0.31 15.73 -22.26
CA PRO A 113 0.37 14.50 -22.73
C PRO A 113 -0.49 13.23 -22.67
N LEU A 114 -1.50 13.18 -21.77
CA LEU A 114 -2.36 12.00 -21.64
C LEU A 114 -3.41 11.89 -22.74
N GLN A 115 -3.81 13.00 -23.36
CA GLN A 115 -4.84 13.02 -24.43
C GLN A 115 -6.01 12.10 -24.06
N ALA A 116 -6.61 12.34 -22.88
CA ALA A 116 -7.61 11.46 -22.31
C ALA A 116 -8.85 11.35 -23.19
N GLU A 117 -9.18 10.16 -23.67
CA GLU A 117 -10.45 9.85 -24.36
C GLU A 117 -11.53 9.47 -23.34
N ALA A 118 -11.14 8.88 -22.21
CA ALA A 118 -12.03 8.65 -21.09
C ALA A 118 -11.28 8.74 -19.75
N VAL A 119 -12.04 9.10 -18.72
CA VAL A 119 -11.56 9.16 -17.33
C VAL A 119 -12.48 8.33 -16.46
N VAL A 120 -11.91 7.33 -15.77
CA VAL A 120 -12.63 6.39 -14.90
C VAL A 120 -12.21 6.61 -13.46
N VAL A 121 -13.14 7.00 -12.61
CA VAL A 121 -12.88 7.31 -11.19
C VAL A 121 -13.96 6.72 -10.28
N GLY A 122 -13.70 6.66 -8.98
CA GLY A 122 -14.75 6.34 -8.01
C GLY A 122 -15.82 7.45 -7.97
N ARG A 123 -17.08 7.10 -7.69
CA ARG A 123 -18.18 8.12 -7.60
C ARG A 123 -17.92 9.19 -6.54
N ASN A 124 -17.13 8.88 -5.53
CA ASN A 124 -16.75 9.81 -4.47
C ASN A 124 -15.49 10.64 -4.80
N PHE A 125 -15.00 10.57 -6.03
CA PHE A 125 -13.80 11.30 -6.46
C PHE A 125 -13.97 12.81 -6.28
N ARG A 126 -12.93 13.45 -5.78
CA ARG A 126 -12.83 14.90 -5.63
C ARG A 126 -11.49 15.38 -6.17
N PHE A 127 -11.47 16.54 -6.82
CA PHE A 127 -10.26 17.13 -7.40
C PHE A 127 -10.33 18.65 -7.47
N GLY A 128 -9.25 19.27 -7.91
CA GLY A 128 -9.14 20.71 -8.00
C GLY A 128 -9.00 21.40 -6.63
N HIS A 129 -8.84 22.71 -6.66
CA HIS A 129 -8.64 23.51 -5.48
C HIS A 129 -9.75 23.30 -4.43
N ARG A 130 -9.37 22.97 -3.20
CA ARG A 130 -10.27 22.66 -2.07
C ARG A 130 -11.30 21.55 -2.38
N ALA A 131 -10.93 20.60 -3.23
CA ALA A 131 -11.81 19.50 -3.64
C ALA A 131 -13.14 19.98 -4.24
N SER A 132 -13.14 21.10 -4.98
CA SER A 132 -14.33 21.75 -5.55
C SER A 132 -14.91 20.96 -6.72
N GLY A 133 -14.10 20.20 -7.45
CA GLY A 133 -14.54 19.34 -8.54
C GLY A 133 -14.98 17.96 -8.06
N ASP A 134 -15.99 17.41 -8.70
CA ASP A 134 -16.53 16.08 -8.49
C ASP A 134 -16.79 15.37 -9.83
N LEU A 135 -17.50 14.23 -9.80
CA LEU A 135 -17.83 13.48 -11.01
C LEU A 135 -18.71 14.27 -11.98
N ASP A 136 -19.65 15.07 -11.48
CA ASP A 136 -20.52 15.90 -12.33
C ASP A 136 -19.71 17.00 -13.01
N THR A 137 -18.86 17.70 -12.27
CA THR A 137 -17.89 18.66 -12.80
C THR A 137 -17.00 18.02 -13.87
N LEU A 138 -16.46 16.82 -13.60
CA LEU A 138 -15.62 16.09 -14.55
C LEU A 138 -16.39 15.70 -15.81
N THR A 139 -17.67 15.34 -15.66
CA THR A 139 -18.57 15.00 -16.77
C THR A 139 -18.84 16.21 -17.66
N ASP A 140 -19.10 17.39 -17.08
CA ASP A 140 -19.35 18.59 -17.85
C ASP A 140 -18.09 19.09 -18.56
N LEU A 141 -16.94 19.04 -17.91
CA LEU A 141 -15.66 19.29 -18.56
C LEU A 141 -15.37 18.27 -19.67
N GLY A 142 -15.72 16.99 -19.47
CA GLY A 142 -15.61 15.97 -20.50
C GLY A 142 -16.42 16.28 -21.75
N LYS A 143 -17.66 16.74 -21.59
CA LYS A 143 -18.51 17.20 -22.73
C LYS A 143 -17.89 18.38 -23.47
N ALA A 144 -17.31 19.33 -22.71
CA ALA A 144 -16.69 20.52 -23.28
C ALA A 144 -15.41 20.24 -24.07
N HIS A 145 -14.62 19.26 -23.61
CA HIS A 145 -13.28 18.94 -24.13
C HIS A 145 -13.19 17.64 -24.93
N GLY A 146 -14.28 16.89 -25.05
CA GLY A 146 -14.35 15.71 -25.92
C GLY A 146 -13.86 14.39 -25.27
N PHE A 147 -13.85 14.27 -23.94
CA PHE A 147 -13.61 13.01 -23.25
C PHE A 147 -14.84 12.53 -22.47
N VAL A 148 -14.90 11.24 -22.15
CA VAL A 148 -15.99 10.64 -21.37
C VAL A 148 -15.55 10.48 -19.91
N ALA A 149 -16.34 11.01 -18.96
CA ALA A 149 -16.14 10.72 -17.54
C ALA A 149 -17.06 9.58 -17.09
N GLU A 150 -16.51 8.63 -16.34
CA GLU A 150 -17.22 7.44 -15.84
C GLU A 150 -16.96 7.25 -14.35
N GLY A 151 -18.04 7.17 -13.56
CA GLY A 151 -17.98 6.88 -12.13
C GLY A 151 -18.23 5.42 -11.84
N VAL A 152 -17.31 4.77 -11.11
CA VAL A 152 -17.46 3.40 -10.63
C VAL A 152 -18.00 3.43 -9.21
N ASP A 153 -19.01 2.61 -8.93
CA ASP A 153 -19.56 2.46 -7.57
C ASP A 153 -18.52 1.87 -6.63
N LEU A 154 -18.59 2.26 -5.36
CA LEU A 154 -17.72 1.69 -4.34
C LEU A 154 -18.02 0.20 -4.21
N LEU A 155 -16.98 -0.62 -4.32
CA LEU A 155 -17.11 -2.05 -4.09
C LEU A 155 -17.43 -2.28 -2.63
N ALA A 156 -18.49 -3.02 -2.35
CA ALA A 156 -18.82 -3.49 -1.03
C ALA A 156 -18.18 -4.86 -0.77
N ASP A 157 -17.90 -5.15 0.49
CA ASP A 157 -17.55 -6.49 0.97
C ASP A 157 -18.81 -7.37 1.15
N ASP A 158 -18.61 -8.56 1.67
CA ASP A 158 -19.70 -9.53 1.88
C ASP A 158 -20.72 -9.07 2.94
N ASP A 159 -20.32 -8.16 3.84
CA ASP A 159 -21.19 -7.55 4.86
C ASP A 159 -21.90 -6.29 4.35
N GLY A 160 -21.67 -5.89 3.11
CA GLY A 160 -22.25 -4.71 2.49
C GLY A 160 -21.56 -3.39 2.85
N SER A 161 -20.43 -3.44 3.55
CA SER A 161 -19.62 -2.26 3.89
C SER A 161 -18.71 -1.87 2.71
N ALA A 162 -18.53 -0.56 2.47
CA ALA A 162 -17.66 -0.11 1.39
C ALA A 162 -16.21 -0.41 1.70
N ILE A 163 -15.51 -1.10 0.79
CA ILE A 163 -14.07 -1.35 0.90
C ILE A 163 -13.32 -0.04 0.80
N SER A 164 -12.58 0.33 1.85
CA SER A 164 -11.85 1.59 1.93
C SER A 164 -10.50 1.44 2.62
N SER A 165 -9.57 2.36 2.32
CA SER A 165 -8.28 2.42 3.03
C SER A 165 -8.45 2.69 4.53
N THR A 166 -9.52 3.34 4.96
CA THR A 166 -9.83 3.59 6.38
C THR A 166 -10.16 2.28 7.11
N GLU A 167 -11.01 1.44 6.51
CA GLU A 167 -11.36 0.14 7.07
C GLU A 167 -10.15 -0.80 7.15
N ILE A 168 -9.32 -0.80 6.09
CA ILE A 168 -8.09 -1.60 6.07
C ILE A 168 -7.13 -1.16 7.18
N ARG A 169 -6.96 0.16 7.40
CA ARG A 169 -6.14 0.66 8.52
C ARG A 169 -6.70 0.24 9.88
N ALA A 170 -8.02 0.23 10.03
CA ALA A 170 -8.66 -0.23 11.27
C ALA A 170 -8.40 -1.73 11.50
N ALA A 171 -8.51 -2.57 10.48
CA ALA A 171 -8.19 -4.00 10.57
C ALA A 171 -6.72 -4.23 10.93
N ILE A 172 -5.78 -3.54 10.27
CA ILE A 172 -4.34 -3.61 10.57
C ILE A 172 -4.08 -3.17 12.01
N GLY A 173 -4.64 -2.03 12.43
CA GLY A 173 -4.49 -1.50 13.79
C GLY A 173 -5.10 -2.40 14.88
N ALA A 174 -6.06 -3.25 14.54
CA ALA A 174 -6.59 -4.30 15.41
C ALA A 174 -5.77 -5.60 15.37
N GLY A 175 -4.79 -5.71 14.45
CA GLY A 175 -4.03 -6.94 14.21
C GLY A 175 -4.80 -7.99 13.43
N ASP A 176 -5.95 -7.65 12.87
CA ASP A 176 -6.73 -8.52 11.99
C ASP A 176 -6.18 -8.47 10.56
N VAL A 177 -5.03 -9.11 10.38
CA VAL A 177 -4.33 -9.17 9.09
C VAL A 177 -5.08 -10.01 8.06
N ALA A 178 -5.95 -10.94 8.51
CA ALA A 178 -6.79 -11.73 7.63
C ALA A 178 -7.86 -10.84 6.98
N ARG A 179 -8.56 -10.04 7.77
CA ARG A 179 -9.53 -9.05 7.26
C ARG A 179 -8.87 -8.02 6.35
N ALA A 180 -7.70 -7.51 6.74
CA ALA A 180 -6.94 -6.59 5.90
C ALA A 180 -6.60 -7.22 4.54
N ALA A 181 -6.18 -8.50 4.52
CA ALA A 181 -5.85 -9.22 3.29
C ALA A 181 -7.08 -9.43 2.39
N GLU A 182 -8.24 -9.74 2.97
CA GLU A 182 -9.51 -9.86 2.25
C GLU A 182 -9.87 -8.55 1.53
N LEU A 183 -9.79 -7.41 2.22
CA LEU A 183 -10.12 -6.10 1.67
C LEU A 183 -9.09 -5.63 0.62
N LEU A 184 -7.81 -5.96 0.84
CA LEU A 184 -6.73 -5.67 -0.10
C LEU A 184 -6.75 -6.58 -1.34
N GLY A 185 -7.28 -7.81 -1.23
CA GLY A 185 -7.16 -8.87 -2.22
C GLY A 185 -5.77 -9.55 -2.23
N ARG A 186 -4.93 -9.26 -1.23
CA ARG A 186 -3.60 -9.84 -1.00
C ARG A 186 -3.17 -9.57 0.44
N PRO A 187 -2.16 -10.26 0.97
CA PRO A 187 -1.63 -9.97 2.29
C PRO A 187 -1.18 -8.52 2.46
N HIS A 188 -1.36 -7.96 3.65
CA HIS A 188 -0.74 -6.70 3.99
C HIS A 188 0.77 -6.88 4.08
N ALA A 189 1.52 -6.01 3.42
CA ALA A 189 2.96 -6.09 3.31
C ALA A 189 3.62 -4.80 3.80
N VAL A 190 4.73 -4.93 4.53
CA VAL A 190 5.57 -3.81 4.92
C VAL A 190 6.98 -3.98 4.34
N ASP A 191 7.52 -2.89 3.81
CA ASP A 191 8.89 -2.82 3.34
C ASP A 191 9.80 -2.28 4.44
N GLY A 192 11.00 -2.82 4.55
CA GLY A 192 11.98 -2.35 5.51
C GLY A 192 13.40 -2.75 5.13
N ILE A 193 14.36 -2.14 5.82
CA ILE A 193 15.77 -2.52 5.74
C ILE A 193 16.11 -3.34 6.97
N VAL A 194 16.78 -4.47 6.79
CA VAL A 194 17.24 -5.29 7.91
C VAL A 194 18.38 -4.58 8.63
N VAL A 195 18.16 -4.24 9.89
CA VAL A 195 19.12 -3.54 10.74
C VAL A 195 19.56 -4.39 11.93
N ARG A 196 20.66 -4.01 12.56
CA ARG A 196 21.10 -4.68 13.80
C ARG A 196 20.19 -4.28 14.95
N GLY A 197 19.60 -5.29 15.61
CA GLY A 197 18.84 -5.15 16.84
C GLY A 197 19.70 -5.46 18.08
N ASP A 198 19.03 -5.71 19.20
CA ASP A 198 19.68 -6.03 20.49
C ASP A 198 20.37 -7.40 20.52
N GLN A 199 20.24 -8.22 19.47
CA GLN A 199 20.84 -9.56 19.30
C GLN A 199 20.49 -10.60 20.39
N ARG A 200 19.52 -10.30 21.26
CA ARG A 200 19.11 -11.20 22.37
C ARG A 200 18.61 -12.56 21.87
N GLY A 201 17.93 -12.58 20.73
CA GLY A 201 17.42 -13.80 20.10
C GLY A 201 18.54 -14.72 19.61
N HIS A 202 19.66 -14.17 19.15
CA HIS A 202 20.80 -14.96 18.67
C HIS A 202 21.35 -15.87 19.77
N ASP A 203 21.56 -15.34 21.00
CA ASP A 203 22.09 -16.09 22.15
C ASP A 203 21.11 -17.19 22.60
N LEU A 204 19.83 -17.06 22.24
CA LEU A 204 18.77 -18.01 22.58
C LEU A 204 18.51 -19.05 21.48
N GLY A 205 19.24 -18.99 20.35
CA GLY A 205 19.04 -19.88 19.20
C GLY A 205 17.87 -19.48 18.28
N PHE A 206 17.39 -18.23 18.39
CA PHE A 206 16.34 -17.64 17.54
C PHE A 206 16.83 -16.31 16.95
N PRO A 207 17.81 -16.33 16.02
CA PRO A 207 18.28 -15.10 15.38
C PRO A 207 17.14 -14.42 14.62
N THR A 208 16.87 -13.14 14.92
CA THR A 208 15.81 -12.35 14.29
C THR A 208 16.38 -11.26 13.40
N ALA A 209 15.76 -11.07 12.23
CA ALA A 209 15.95 -9.90 11.38
C ALA A 209 15.07 -8.75 11.90
N ASN A 210 15.69 -7.66 12.33
CA ASN A 210 14.99 -6.45 12.75
C ASN A 210 14.74 -5.57 11.52
N LEU A 211 13.48 -5.24 11.22
CA LEU A 211 13.13 -4.41 10.07
C LEU A 211 12.94 -2.95 10.50
N GLN A 212 13.75 -2.07 9.92
CA GLN A 212 13.53 -0.63 9.98
C GLN A 212 12.50 -0.26 8.90
N ILE A 213 11.29 0.07 9.34
CA ILE A 213 10.13 0.38 8.49
C ILE A 213 9.93 1.91 8.47
N ASP A 214 9.44 2.45 7.35
CA ASP A 214 9.02 3.85 7.26
C ASP A 214 7.95 4.13 8.34
N PRO A 215 8.19 5.07 9.28
CA PRO A 215 7.27 5.34 10.39
C PRO A 215 5.90 5.85 9.96
N ARG A 216 5.72 6.19 8.69
CA ARG A 216 4.42 6.60 8.12
C ARG A 216 3.58 5.42 7.65
N VAL A 217 4.13 4.20 7.58
CA VAL A 217 3.42 3.00 7.11
C VAL A 217 2.70 2.32 8.27
N ALA A 218 1.47 1.90 8.03
CA ALA A 218 0.67 1.13 8.98
C ALA A 218 1.29 -0.25 9.20
N VAL A 219 1.53 -0.58 10.47
CA VAL A 219 2.02 -1.89 10.91
C VAL A 219 0.96 -2.51 11.80
N PRO A 220 0.76 -3.85 11.77
CA PRO A 220 -0.23 -4.51 12.63
C PRO A 220 -0.01 -4.26 14.12
N ALA A 221 -1.10 -4.39 14.91
CA ALA A 221 -1.06 -4.30 16.36
C ALA A 221 0.03 -5.21 16.96
N PRO A 222 0.55 -4.90 18.16
CA PRO A 222 1.50 -5.76 18.87
C PRO A 222 1.03 -7.22 18.97
N GLY A 223 1.91 -8.16 18.68
CA GLY A 223 1.60 -9.58 18.64
C GLY A 223 2.62 -10.40 17.86
N VAL A 224 2.37 -11.70 17.76
CA VAL A 224 3.16 -12.64 16.95
C VAL A 224 2.33 -13.03 15.72
N TYR A 225 3.00 -13.07 14.57
CA TYR A 225 2.36 -13.29 13.27
C TYR A 225 3.10 -14.37 12.46
N ALA A 226 2.33 -15.15 11.71
CA ALA A 226 2.86 -15.93 10.59
C ALA A 226 3.08 -15.00 9.41
N THR A 227 4.30 -14.94 8.90
CA THR A 227 4.70 -13.99 7.84
C THR A 227 5.53 -14.68 6.78
N VAL A 228 5.60 -14.05 5.61
CA VAL A 228 6.53 -14.46 4.55
C VAL A 228 7.51 -13.31 4.32
N PHE A 229 8.78 -13.60 4.50
CA PHE A 229 9.88 -12.67 4.22
C PHE A 229 10.31 -12.82 2.76
N HIS A 230 10.12 -11.78 1.96
CA HIS A 230 10.57 -11.74 0.57
C HIS A 230 12.00 -11.22 0.51
N HIS A 231 12.91 -12.11 0.19
CA HIS A 231 14.32 -11.79 0.05
C HIS A 231 14.57 -11.12 -1.33
N PRO A 232 15.53 -10.16 -1.45
CA PRO A 232 15.81 -9.47 -2.72
C PRO A 232 16.22 -10.39 -3.88
N ASP A 233 16.72 -11.59 -3.59
CA ASP A 233 17.04 -12.60 -4.62
C ASP A 233 15.83 -13.35 -5.18
N GLY A 234 14.63 -13.05 -4.71
CA GLY A 234 13.36 -13.63 -5.16
C GLY A 234 12.86 -14.81 -4.32
N ARG A 235 13.59 -15.26 -3.29
CA ARG A 235 13.10 -16.28 -2.34
C ARG A 235 11.99 -15.72 -1.46
N ALA A 236 10.97 -16.54 -1.20
CA ALA A 236 9.91 -16.29 -0.23
C ALA A 236 10.13 -17.24 0.96
N LEU A 237 10.51 -16.69 2.11
CA LEU A 237 10.98 -17.43 3.27
C LEU A 237 9.94 -17.34 4.40
N PRO A 238 9.43 -18.48 4.93
CA PRO A 238 8.51 -18.46 6.05
C PRO A 238 9.18 -17.89 7.28
N ALA A 239 8.45 -17.06 8.03
CA ALA A 239 8.96 -16.43 9.24
C ALA A 239 7.89 -16.32 10.33
N ALA A 240 8.34 -16.43 11.58
CA ALA A 240 7.59 -16.04 12.77
C ALA A 240 8.00 -14.61 13.13
N SER A 241 7.07 -13.66 13.02
CA SER A 241 7.40 -12.25 13.25
C SER A 241 6.70 -11.71 14.48
N SER A 242 7.43 -10.95 15.28
CA SER A 242 6.89 -10.18 16.39
C SER A 242 6.74 -8.70 15.99
N VAL A 243 5.61 -8.13 16.34
CA VAL A 243 5.38 -6.68 16.34
C VAL A 243 5.25 -6.27 17.81
N GLY A 244 6.11 -5.38 18.26
CA GLY A 244 6.12 -4.93 19.64
C GLY A 244 6.55 -3.47 19.78
N THR A 245 6.47 -2.93 20.99
CA THR A 245 6.93 -1.58 21.30
C THR A 245 7.94 -1.61 22.43
N ASN A 246 9.08 -0.96 22.25
CA ASN A 246 10.04 -0.76 23.35
C ASN A 246 9.94 0.66 23.88
N PRO A 247 9.92 0.84 25.22
CA PRO A 247 10.04 2.16 25.81
C PRO A 247 11.40 2.77 25.49
N THR A 248 11.42 3.94 24.90
CA THR A 248 12.64 4.73 24.66
C THR A 248 12.56 6.07 25.41
N PHE A 249 13.67 6.78 25.55
CA PHE A 249 13.70 8.10 26.19
C PHE A 249 12.85 9.18 25.48
N GLY A 250 12.35 8.90 24.25
CA GLY A 250 11.53 9.79 23.44
C GLY A 250 10.13 9.25 23.11
N GLY A 251 9.72 8.09 23.64
CA GLY A 251 8.43 7.47 23.34
C GLY A 251 8.50 5.95 23.24
N GLN A 252 7.52 5.36 22.56
CA GLN A 252 7.51 3.94 22.22
C GLN A 252 8.00 3.77 20.79
N GLU A 253 9.11 3.07 20.61
CA GLU A 253 9.59 2.69 19.29
C GLU A 253 8.93 1.38 18.85
N LEU A 254 8.26 1.40 17.72
CA LEU A 254 7.70 0.20 17.09
C LEU A 254 8.83 -0.66 16.54
N ARG A 255 8.84 -1.94 16.89
CA ARG A 255 9.79 -2.93 16.39
C ARG A 255 9.06 -4.04 15.65
N VAL A 256 9.60 -4.41 14.51
CA VAL A 256 9.19 -5.59 13.76
C VAL A 256 10.42 -6.49 13.61
N GLU A 257 10.33 -7.66 14.20
CA GLU A 257 11.41 -8.66 14.21
C GLU A 257 10.90 -9.94 13.56
N ALA A 258 11.62 -10.47 12.58
CA ALA A 258 11.28 -11.69 11.87
C ALA A 258 12.29 -12.78 12.16
N PHE A 259 11.87 -13.88 12.76
CA PHE A 259 12.63 -15.13 12.85
C PHE A 259 12.34 -15.96 11.60
N LEU A 260 13.31 -16.03 10.68
CA LEU A 260 13.18 -16.81 9.45
C LEU A 260 13.38 -18.30 9.76
N LEU A 261 12.45 -19.13 9.32
CA LEU A 261 12.47 -20.56 9.56
C LEU A 261 13.51 -21.24 8.65
N ASP A 262 14.42 -22.01 9.28
CA ASP A 262 15.44 -22.81 8.58
C ASP A 262 16.41 -21.98 7.72
N VAL A 263 16.64 -20.72 8.09
CA VAL A 263 17.57 -19.81 7.42
C VAL A 263 18.66 -19.39 8.40
N ASP A 264 19.92 -19.55 7.97
CA ASP A 264 21.11 -19.13 8.72
C ASP A 264 22.05 -18.39 7.76
N GLU A 265 21.72 -17.12 7.54
CA GLU A 265 22.49 -16.23 6.67
C GLU A 265 22.50 -14.78 7.19
N ASP A 266 23.51 -14.01 6.80
CA ASP A 266 23.59 -12.59 7.11
C ASP A 266 22.62 -11.79 6.22
N LEU A 267 21.60 -11.20 6.86
CA LEU A 267 20.56 -10.43 6.20
C LEU A 267 20.74 -8.90 6.37
N TYR A 268 21.77 -8.45 7.10
CA TYR A 268 21.94 -7.03 7.41
C TYR A 268 22.10 -6.16 6.16
N GLY A 269 21.39 -5.05 6.14
CA GLY A 269 21.41 -4.09 5.04
C GLY A 269 20.56 -4.47 3.83
N LEU A 270 19.90 -5.64 3.86
CA LEU A 270 18.99 -6.03 2.79
C LEU A 270 17.69 -5.23 2.86
N GLU A 271 17.22 -4.77 1.71
CA GLU A 271 15.83 -4.31 1.53
C GLU A 271 14.94 -5.55 1.43
N ALA A 272 13.98 -5.66 2.32
CA ALA A 272 13.08 -6.81 2.39
C ALA A 272 11.62 -6.37 2.50
N CYS A 273 10.73 -7.27 2.12
CA CYS A 273 9.30 -7.11 2.31
C CYS A 273 8.79 -8.23 3.20
N LEU A 274 7.92 -7.90 4.14
CA LEU A 274 7.30 -8.84 5.07
C LEU A 274 5.80 -8.87 4.86
N ASP A 275 5.27 -9.99 4.34
CA ASP A 275 3.84 -10.24 4.17
C ASP A 275 3.24 -10.82 5.46
N PHE A 276 2.24 -10.18 6.03
CA PHE A 276 1.50 -10.67 7.18
C PHE A 276 0.37 -11.60 6.73
N ARG A 277 0.45 -12.89 7.11
CA ARG A 277 -0.49 -13.93 6.69
C ARG A 277 -1.57 -14.22 7.71
N ALA A 278 -1.17 -14.38 8.98
CA ALA A 278 -2.09 -14.64 10.06
C ALA A 278 -1.54 -14.14 11.40
N ARG A 279 -2.43 -13.76 12.32
CA ARG A 279 -2.07 -13.51 13.71
C ARG A 279 -1.99 -14.83 14.46
N VAL A 280 -0.88 -15.08 15.14
CA VAL A 280 -0.66 -16.28 15.95
C VAL A 280 -1.19 -16.06 17.37
N ARG A 281 -0.81 -14.94 18.00
CA ARG A 281 -1.21 -14.57 19.34
C ARG A 281 -0.88 -13.11 19.69
N ASP A 282 -1.35 -12.68 20.85
CA ASP A 282 -0.97 -11.40 21.44
C ASP A 282 0.46 -11.45 21.99
N GLU A 283 1.06 -10.28 22.20
CA GLU A 283 2.33 -10.17 22.91
C GLU A 283 2.12 -10.50 24.39
N VAL A 284 2.99 -11.35 24.95
CA VAL A 284 2.94 -11.78 26.36
C VAL A 284 4.30 -11.56 26.99
N ARG A 285 4.32 -11.12 28.25
CA ARG A 285 5.54 -11.06 29.07
C ARG A 285 5.76 -12.40 29.76
N TYR A 286 6.99 -12.87 29.75
CA TYR A 286 7.39 -14.11 30.39
C TYR A 286 8.21 -13.84 31.65
N GLU A 287 8.02 -14.66 32.67
CA GLU A 287 8.73 -14.55 33.96
C GLU A 287 10.11 -15.21 33.87
N SER A 288 10.29 -16.18 32.98
CA SER A 288 11.57 -16.85 32.76
C SER A 288 11.94 -16.95 31.27
N VAL A 289 13.24 -17.10 31.01
CA VAL A 289 13.77 -17.36 29.66
C VAL A 289 13.30 -18.72 29.14
N ASP A 290 13.18 -19.72 30.01
CA ASP A 290 12.76 -21.08 29.65
C ASP A 290 11.31 -21.06 29.15
N ASP A 291 10.39 -20.34 29.80
CA ASP A 291 8.99 -20.17 29.35
C ASP A 291 8.91 -19.47 27.99
N LEU A 292 9.74 -18.42 27.81
CA LEU A 292 9.83 -17.72 26.51
C LEU A 292 10.27 -18.71 25.41
N LEU A 293 11.31 -19.52 25.65
CA LEU A 293 11.82 -20.47 24.65
C LEU A 293 10.81 -21.57 24.31
N VAL A 294 10.04 -22.06 25.30
CA VAL A 294 8.95 -23.00 25.06
C VAL A 294 7.90 -22.38 24.13
N GLN A 295 7.48 -21.15 24.44
CA GLN A 295 6.47 -20.46 23.62
C GLN A 295 6.99 -20.17 22.21
N MET A 296 8.23 -19.73 22.05
CA MET A 296 8.80 -19.46 20.71
C MET A 296 8.82 -20.73 19.83
N ARG A 297 9.13 -21.91 20.43
CA ARG A 297 9.07 -23.18 19.70
C ARG A 297 7.64 -23.53 19.29
N ASP A 298 6.66 -23.23 20.14
CA ASP A 298 5.24 -23.43 19.85
C ASP A 298 4.77 -22.50 18.73
N ASP A 299 5.17 -21.22 18.79
CA ASP A 299 4.88 -20.24 17.74
C ASP A 299 5.42 -20.70 16.38
N VAL A 300 6.67 -21.16 16.31
CA VAL A 300 7.28 -21.71 15.09
C VAL A 300 6.47 -22.89 14.55
N ARG A 301 6.00 -23.80 15.41
CA ARG A 301 5.16 -24.94 14.97
C ARG A 301 3.81 -24.48 14.39
N ILE A 302 3.21 -23.46 15.00
CA ILE A 302 1.95 -22.87 14.52
C ILE A 302 2.19 -22.19 13.19
N VAL A 303 3.24 -21.36 13.07
CA VAL A 303 3.60 -20.64 11.85
C VAL A 303 3.80 -21.61 10.68
N ARG A 304 4.56 -22.70 10.88
CA ARG A 304 4.73 -23.72 9.83
C ARG A 304 3.37 -24.22 9.30
N ARG A 305 2.48 -24.62 10.21
CA ARG A 305 1.15 -25.12 9.82
C ARG A 305 0.31 -24.08 9.07
N LEU A 306 0.38 -22.81 9.47
CA LEU A 306 -0.37 -21.72 8.85
C LEU A 306 0.16 -21.34 7.46
N LEU A 307 1.44 -21.56 7.19
CA LEU A 307 2.07 -21.20 5.91
C LEU A 307 2.17 -22.38 4.94
N GLU A 308 1.98 -23.63 5.41
CA GLU A 308 1.93 -24.84 4.58
C GLU A 308 0.49 -25.15 4.09
N ALA A 309 -0.54 -24.53 4.68
CA ALA A 309 -1.95 -24.71 4.33
C ALA A 309 -2.38 -23.74 3.21
#